data_4363828c88428f00402495aeadc816d7
#
_entry.id   4363828c88428f00402495aeadc816d7
#
_cell.length_a   1.000
_cell.length_b   1.000
_cell.length_c   1.000
_cell.angle_alpha   90.00
_cell.angle_beta   90.00
_cell.angle_gamma   90.00
#
_symmetry.space_group_name_H-M   'P 1'
#
loop_
_entity.id
_entity.type
_entity.pdbx_description
1 polymer ?
#
loop_
_entity_poly.entity_id
_entity_poly.type
_entity_poly.pdbx_seq_one_letter_code
_entity_poly.pdbx_strand_id
1 'polypeptide(L)'
;IGCIIQARMGSTRLPGKVMKLLDDKNPSLYYTINQLKNSLNVDKIIVATTKLNEDDIIEKISKNNKIDCFRGNSNNVLDRFYECAKKFELKKIVRITADCPLIDPKVVDSIIKIFNSNKYDYVHNMEPRTFPDGLDTEVFTFNILEQAWKNAKLPSEKEHVTLYFRNNKEKFRIRNVINKKNMSSHRWTLDYQEDLDLIRNIVSEIKNRPILMNDIIDLFKEKPNIFEINKKYLANDGLKRSLEQDKKFLNNKI
;
A
#
# COMPACT_ATOMS: atom_id res chain seq x y z
N ILE A 1 -3.60 5.09 16.10
CA ILE A 1 -3.44 4.17 14.97
C ILE A 1 -2.21 4.60 14.18
N GLY A 2 -1.24 3.68 13.98
CA GLY A 2 -0.06 3.97 13.19
C GLY A 2 -0.21 3.48 11.75
N CYS A 3 0.11 4.32 10.78
CA CYS A 3 0.19 3.94 9.38
C CYS A 3 1.65 3.61 9.02
N ILE A 4 1.90 2.40 8.54
CA ILE A 4 3.19 1.96 8.03
C ILE A 4 3.12 1.96 6.50
N ILE A 5 3.92 2.80 5.86
CA ILE A 5 4.13 2.84 4.42
C ILE A 5 5.33 1.97 4.09
N GLN A 6 5.13 0.83 3.42
CA GLN A 6 6.27 0.05 2.95
C GLN A 6 6.85 0.64 1.66
N ALA A 7 8.15 0.94 1.66
CA ALA A 7 8.86 1.52 0.53
C ALA A 7 10.23 0.88 0.35
N ARG A 8 10.67 0.69 -0.91
CA ARG A 8 12.05 0.32 -1.27
C ARG A 8 12.37 0.80 -2.69
N MET A 9 13.65 1.01 -2.98
CA MET A 9 14.12 1.36 -4.33
C MET A 9 14.09 0.18 -5.29
N GLY A 10 14.29 -1.04 -4.76
CA GLY A 10 14.38 -2.28 -5.53
C GLY A 10 13.06 -2.72 -6.15
N SER A 11 12.64 -2.06 -7.24
CA SER A 11 11.52 -2.49 -8.09
C SER A 11 12.05 -3.04 -9.41
N THR A 12 11.57 -4.23 -9.84
CA THR A 12 12.02 -4.86 -11.08
C THR A 12 11.31 -4.33 -12.32
N ARG A 13 10.05 -3.93 -12.21
CA ARG A 13 9.21 -3.44 -13.33
C ARG A 13 9.48 -1.97 -13.65
N LEU A 14 9.61 -1.13 -12.63
CA LEU A 14 9.94 0.29 -12.74
C LEU A 14 10.97 0.62 -11.64
N PRO A 15 12.27 0.52 -11.92
CA PRO A 15 13.33 0.77 -10.95
C PRO A 15 13.21 2.16 -10.32
N GLY A 16 13.34 2.21 -9.00
CA GLY A 16 13.25 3.46 -8.25
C GLY A 16 11.87 4.13 -8.27
N LYS A 17 10.79 3.39 -8.55
CA LYS A 17 9.44 3.94 -8.76
C LYS A 17 8.98 4.89 -7.66
N VAL A 18 9.32 4.60 -6.40
CA VAL A 18 8.93 5.44 -5.24
C VAL A 18 9.58 6.83 -5.27
N MET A 19 10.67 6.98 -6.02
CA MET A 19 11.40 8.24 -6.19
C MET A 19 11.20 8.87 -7.58
N LYS A 20 10.35 8.30 -8.45
CA LYS A 20 9.99 8.94 -9.72
C LYS A 20 9.18 10.20 -9.46
N LEU A 21 9.59 11.32 -10.07
CA LEU A 21 8.90 12.59 -9.93
C LEU A 21 7.51 12.52 -10.56
N LEU A 22 6.50 12.98 -9.83
CA LEU A 22 5.13 13.12 -10.33
C LEU A 22 4.81 14.56 -10.77
N ASP A 23 5.56 15.52 -10.24
CA ASP A 23 5.63 16.92 -10.69
C ASP A 23 7.10 17.33 -10.78
N ASP A 24 7.38 18.63 -10.99
CA ASP A 24 8.74 19.16 -11.17
C ASP A 24 9.66 18.96 -9.95
N LYS A 25 9.11 18.65 -8.77
CA LYS A 25 9.85 18.65 -7.50
C LYS A 25 9.65 17.40 -6.65
N ASN A 26 8.47 16.82 -6.72
CA ASN A 26 8.01 15.86 -5.72
C ASN A 26 7.92 14.44 -6.28
N PRO A 27 8.60 13.47 -5.65
CA PRO A 27 8.52 12.07 -6.04
C PRO A 27 7.23 11.39 -5.56
N SER A 28 6.95 10.21 -6.10
CA SER A 28 5.78 9.38 -5.77
C SER A 28 5.59 9.20 -4.25
N LEU A 29 6.65 8.86 -3.51
CA LEU A 29 6.58 8.68 -2.06
C LEU A 29 6.13 9.95 -1.31
N TYR A 30 6.55 11.13 -1.78
CA TYR A 30 6.07 12.41 -1.22
C TYR A 30 4.54 12.49 -1.31
N TYR A 31 3.96 12.11 -2.45
CA TYR A 31 2.50 12.12 -2.64
C TYR A 31 1.80 11.15 -1.70
N THR A 32 2.29 9.89 -1.59
CA THR A 32 1.74 8.90 -0.66
C THR A 32 1.71 9.45 0.78
N ILE A 33 2.82 10.04 1.24
CA ILE A 33 2.94 10.62 2.57
C ILE A 33 1.94 11.77 2.76
N ASN A 34 1.91 12.71 1.80
CA ASN A 34 1.11 13.93 1.94
C ASN A 34 -0.40 13.68 1.77
N GLN A 35 -0.81 12.70 0.96
CA GLN A 35 -2.18 12.23 0.94
C GLN A 35 -2.59 11.71 2.33
N LEU A 36 -1.79 10.82 2.94
CA LEU A 36 -2.08 10.22 4.24
C LEU A 36 -2.08 11.23 5.41
N LYS A 37 -1.31 12.31 5.33
CA LYS A 37 -1.35 13.40 6.33
C LYS A 37 -2.72 14.08 6.44
N ASN A 38 -3.59 13.90 5.46
CA ASN A 38 -4.97 14.41 5.48
C ASN A 38 -5.98 13.40 6.03
N SER A 39 -5.55 12.21 6.46
CA SER A 39 -6.42 11.28 7.19
C SER A 39 -6.72 11.85 8.59
N LEU A 40 -7.98 11.76 9.00
CA LEU A 40 -8.44 12.19 10.32
C LEU A 40 -8.26 11.13 11.41
N ASN A 41 -7.93 9.88 11.00
CA ASN A 41 -7.88 8.73 11.90
C ASN A 41 -6.49 8.08 11.98
N VAL A 42 -5.51 8.59 11.26
CA VAL A 42 -4.10 8.17 11.36
C VAL A 42 -3.36 9.13 12.29
N ASP A 43 -2.91 8.62 13.44
CA ASP A 43 -2.21 9.43 14.46
C ASP A 43 -0.71 9.57 14.13
N LYS A 44 -0.14 8.59 13.44
CA LYS A 44 1.30 8.51 13.16
C LYS A 44 1.55 7.84 11.81
N ILE A 45 2.42 8.45 11.00
CA ILE A 45 2.88 7.89 9.73
C ILE A 45 4.36 7.51 9.86
N ILE A 46 4.70 6.29 9.43
CA ILE A 46 6.05 5.76 9.45
C ILE A 46 6.36 5.14 8.10
N VAL A 47 7.48 5.49 7.48
CA VAL A 47 7.96 4.76 6.30
C VAL A 47 8.84 3.60 6.76
N ALA A 48 8.49 2.38 6.37
CA ALA A 48 9.28 1.18 6.64
C ALA A 48 10.07 0.77 5.38
N THR A 49 11.38 1.03 5.40
CA THR A 49 12.30 0.73 4.30
C THR A 49 13.36 -0.30 4.70
N THR A 50 14.28 -0.62 3.78
CA THR A 50 15.33 -1.61 4.04
C THR A 50 16.61 -0.96 4.61
N LYS A 51 17.57 -1.81 5.03
CA LYS A 51 18.90 -1.37 5.47
C LYS A 51 19.89 -1.18 4.31
N LEU A 52 19.46 -1.38 3.05
CA LEU A 52 20.32 -1.22 1.88
C LEU A 52 20.62 0.25 1.61
N ASN A 53 21.84 0.57 1.19
CA ASN A 53 22.29 1.94 0.92
C ASN A 53 21.45 2.65 -0.14
N GLU A 54 20.91 1.92 -1.13
CA GLU A 54 20.00 2.47 -2.14
C GLU A 54 18.72 3.07 -1.56
N ASP A 55 18.33 2.65 -0.35
CA ASP A 55 17.13 3.14 0.36
C ASP A 55 17.41 4.34 1.28
N ASP A 56 18.67 4.85 1.35
CA ASP A 56 19.02 6.05 2.15
C ASP A 56 18.21 7.27 1.70
N ILE A 57 17.90 7.34 0.41
CA ILE A 57 17.08 8.41 -0.15
C ILE A 57 15.64 8.40 0.39
N ILE A 58 15.10 7.20 0.72
CA ILE A 58 13.77 7.03 1.32
C ILE A 58 13.77 7.58 2.76
N GLU A 59 14.82 7.31 3.52
CA GLU A 59 14.98 7.88 4.86
C GLU A 59 15.08 9.42 4.79
N LYS A 60 15.86 9.96 3.85
CA LYS A 60 16.01 11.40 3.64
C LYS A 60 14.67 12.07 3.32
N ILE A 61 13.86 11.50 2.41
CA ILE A 61 12.56 12.07 2.07
C ILE A 61 11.57 11.98 3.24
N SER A 62 11.60 10.90 4.04
CA SER A 62 10.79 10.77 5.25
C SER A 62 11.12 11.89 6.24
N LYS A 63 12.40 12.13 6.52
CA LYS A 63 12.88 13.20 7.39
C LYS A 63 12.46 14.58 6.88
N ASN A 64 12.60 14.85 5.59
CA ASN A 64 12.19 16.12 4.97
C ASN A 64 10.68 16.35 5.11
N ASN A 65 9.88 15.28 5.12
CA ASN A 65 8.45 15.33 5.35
C ASN A 65 8.06 15.28 6.84
N LYS A 66 9.02 15.34 7.78
CA LYS A 66 8.80 15.32 9.22
C LYS A 66 8.00 14.11 9.69
N ILE A 67 8.28 12.93 9.14
CA ILE A 67 7.72 11.65 9.56
C ILE A 67 8.82 10.68 9.94
N ASP A 68 8.47 9.69 10.75
CA ASP A 68 9.40 8.64 11.16
C ASP A 68 9.79 7.72 9.99
N CYS A 69 11.02 7.20 10.05
CA CYS A 69 11.50 6.15 9.17
C CYS A 69 12.03 4.98 10.00
N PHE A 70 11.67 3.77 9.59
CA PHE A 70 12.20 2.53 10.14
C PHE A 70 12.98 1.79 9.05
N ARG A 71 14.18 1.34 9.37
CA ARG A 71 15.01 0.53 8.47
C ARG A 71 15.10 -0.90 8.99
N GLY A 72 14.61 -1.86 8.21
CA GLY A 72 14.50 -3.25 8.61
C GLY A 72 14.97 -4.24 7.55
N ASN A 73 14.51 -5.47 7.65
CA ASN A 73 14.87 -6.59 6.80
C ASN A 73 14.55 -6.31 5.32
N SER A 74 15.52 -6.54 4.43
CA SER A 74 15.35 -6.34 2.98
C SER A 74 14.54 -7.45 2.31
N ASN A 75 14.67 -8.69 2.79
CA ASN A 75 14.12 -9.89 2.16
C ASN A 75 12.84 -10.41 2.82
N ASN A 76 12.44 -9.83 3.94
CA ASN A 76 11.25 -10.23 4.68
C ASN A 76 10.44 -8.99 5.08
N VAL A 77 9.41 -8.70 4.29
CA VAL A 77 8.54 -7.52 4.52
C VAL A 77 7.72 -7.68 5.80
N LEU A 78 7.22 -8.89 6.08
CA LEU A 78 6.47 -9.19 7.31
C LEU A 78 7.32 -8.92 8.56
N ASP A 79 8.59 -9.36 8.57
CA ASP A 79 9.53 -9.09 9.66
C ASP A 79 9.77 -7.58 9.82
N ARG A 80 9.95 -6.87 8.71
CA ARG A 80 10.11 -5.41 8.72
C ARG A 80 8.89 -4.69 9.29
N PHE A 81 7.66 -5.16 8.98
CA PHE A 81 6.43 -4.62 9.56
C PHE A 81 6.31 -4.91 11.05
N TYR A 82 6.61 -6.15 11.48
CA TYR A 82 6.56 -6.55 12.88
C TYR A 82 7.53 -5.72 13.72
N GLU A 83 8.80 -5.66 13.33
CA GLU A 83 9.83 -4.90 14.06
C GLU A 83 9.54 -3.39 14.05
N CYS A 84 9.02 -2.84 12.95
CA CYS A 84 8.57 -1.46 12.88
C CYS A 84 7.42 -1.21 13.89
N ALA A 85 6.38 -2.01 13.83
CA ALA A 85 5.22 -1.85 14.71
C ALA A 85 5.60 -2.01 16.19
N LYS A 86 6.50 -2.94 16.51
CA LYS A 86 7.03 -3.15 17.86
C LYS A 86 7.84 -1.95 18.36
N LYS A 87 8.77 -1.44 17.52
CA LYS A 87 9.60 -0.27 17.86
C LYS A 87 8.77 0.96 18.19
N PHE A 88 7.68 1.18 17.46
CA PHE A 88 6.80 2.34 17.63
C PHE A 88 5.57 2.04 18.50
N GLU A 89 5.52 0.91 19.17
CA GLU A 89 4.47 0.47 20.11
C GLU A 89 3.06 0.56 19.51
N LEU A 90 2.92 0.21 18.22
CA LEU A 90 1.66 0.33 17.50
C LEU A 90 0.72 -0.81 17.89
N LYS A 91 -0.43 -0.49 18.47
CA LYS A 91 -1.49 -1.48 18.79
C LYS A 91 -2.40 -1.77 17.60
N LYS A 92 -2.66 -0.77 16.76
CA LYS A 92 -3.47 -0.84 15.53
C LYS A 92 -2.65 -0.28 14.38
N ILE A 93 -2.55 -1.02 13.29
CA ILE A 93 -1.68 -0.73 12.16
C ILE A 93 -2.53 -0.54 10.90
N VAL A 94 -2.29 0.55 10.18
CA VAL A 94 -2.71 0.73 8.78
C VAL A 94 -1.53 0.38 7.91
N ARG A 95 -1.71 -0.53 6.95
CA ARG A 95 -0.71 -0.86 5.93
C ARG A 95 -1.05 -0.17 4.63
N ILE A 96 -0.10 0.61 4.11
CA ILE A 96 -0.14 1.22 2.78
C ILE A 96 1.16 0.87 2.05
N THR A 97 1.09 0.72 0.73
CA THR A 97 2.26 0.52 -0.11
C THR A 97 2.65 1.82 -0.80
N ALA A 98 3.95 2.10 -0.91
CA ALA A 98 4.47 3.37 -1.45
C ALA A 98 4.23 3.55 -2.96
N ASP A 99 3.75 2.53 -3.63
CA ASP A 99 3.32 2.60 -5.04
C ASP A 99 1.87 3.07 -5.22
N CYS A 100 1.23 3.55 -4.16
CA CYS A 100 -0.11 4.12 -4.16
C CYS A 100 -0.07 5.65 -3.89
N PRO A 101 0.52 6.48 -4.81
CA PRO A 101 0.69 7.91 -4.56
C PRO A 101 -0.62 8.71 -4.52
N LEU A 102 -1.70 8.14 -5.03
CA LEU A 102 -3.04 8.73 -5.05
C LEU A 102 -3.97 8.11 -3.99
N ILE A 103 -3.41 7.50 -2.94
CA ILE A 103 -4.19 6.94 -1.84
C ILE A 103 -5.15 8.00 -1.27
N ASP A 104 -6.45 7.68 -1.22
CA ASP A 104 -7.47 8.63 -0.75
C ASP A 104 -7.59 8.57 0.79
N PRO A 105 -7.30 9.65 1.51
CA PRO A 105 -7.40 9.68 2.97
C PRO A 105 -8.83 9.41 3.48
N LYS A 106 -9.87 9.78 2.73
CA LYS A 106 -11.27 9.48 3.10
C LYS A 106 -11.59 8.00 2.98
N VAL A 107 -11.02 7.30 1.99
CA VAL A 107 -11.12 5.83 1.87
C VAL A 107 -10.42 5.18 3.06
N VAL A 108 -9.19 5.60 3.38
CA VAL A 108 -8.44 5.14 4.56
C VAL A 108 -9.27 5.31 5.84
N ASP A 109 -9.80 6.50 6.07
CA ASP A 109 -10.61 6.82 7.25
C ASP A 109 -11.88 5.98 7.34
N SER A 110 -12.53 5.68 6.22
CA SER A 110 -13.73 4.84 6.17
C SER A 110 -13.45 3.41 6.63
N ILE A 111 -12.29 2.87 6.24
CA ILE A 111 -11.85 1.51 6.62
C ILE A 111 -11.44 1.47 8.10
N ILE A 112 -10.70 2.48 8.56
CA ILE A 112 -10.35 2.64 9.98
C ILE A 112 -11.62 2.72 10.85
N LYS A 113 -12.63 3.46 10.42
CA LYS A 113 -13.91 3.59 11.14
C LYS A 113 -14.60 2.23 11.33
N ILE A 114 -14.61 1.39 10.29
CA ILE A 114 -15.17 0.03 10.37
C ILE A 114 -14.32 -0.83 11.32
N PHE A 115 -13.00 -0.75 11.24
CA PHE A 115 -12.09 -1.47 12.13
C PHE A 115 -12.28 -1.06 13.60
N ASN A 116 -12.49 0.20 13.89
CA ASN A 116 -12.70 0.72 15.25
C ASN A 116 -14.04 0.30 15.87
N SER A 117 -14.91 -0.40 15.13
CA SER A 117 -16.09 -1.07 15.75
C SER A 117 -15.70 -2.22 16.68
N ASN A 118 -14.41 -2.61 16.72
CA ASN A 118 -13.82 -3.71 17.50
C ASN A 118 -14.43 -5.11 17.20
N LYS A 119 -15.13 -5.25 16.08
CA LYS A 119 -15.74 -6.52 15.64
C LYS A 119 -14.75 -7.39 14.85
N TYR A 120 -13.67 -6.79 14.34
CA TYR A 120 -12.76 -7.39 13.38
C TYR A 120 -11.31 -7.30 13.85
N ASP A 121 -10.51 -8.30 13.49
CA ASP A 121 -9.07 -8.33 13.73
C ASP A 121 -8.31 -7.78 12.52
N TYR A 122 -8.93 -7.90 11.31
CA TYR A 122 -8.42 -7.40 10.04
C TYR A 122 -9.56 -6.84 9.17
N VAL A 123 -9.40 -5.61 8.68
CA VAL A 123 -10.31 -4.95 7.73
C VAL A 123 -9.52 -4.50 6.52
N HIS A 124 -10.03 -4.73 5.33
CA HIS A 124 -9.39 -4.34 4.06
C HIS A 124 -10.43 -4.02 2.98
N ASN A 125 -9.98 -3.57 1.79
CA ASN A 125 -10.86 -3.26 0.65
C ASN A 125 -10.41 -3.94 -0.66
N MET A 126 -9.70 -5.08 -0.57
CA MET A 126 -9.00 -5.64 -1.72
C MET A 126 -9.62 -6.89 -2.32
N GLU A 127 -10.39 -7.69 -1.56
CA GLU A 127 -10.86 -9.02 -2.02
C GLU A 127 -12.28 -9.35 -1.54
N PRO A 128 -13.31 -9.35 -2.44
CA PRO A 128 -13.22 -8.89 -3.83
C PRO A 128 -12.96 -7.38 -3.94
N ARG A 129 -12.16 -7.00 -4.95
CA ARG A 129 -11.85 -5.60 -5.24
C ARG A 129 -13.06 -4.89 -5.84
N THR A 130 -13.41 -3.75 -5.30
CA THR A 130 -14.45 -2.85 -5.81
C THR A 130 -14.00 -1.38 -5.85
N PHE A 131 -12.91 -1.08 -5.16
CA PHE A 131 -12.19 0.19 -5.27
C PHE A 131 -11.16 0.15 -6.40
N PRO A 132 -10.76 1.32 -6.94
CA PRO A 132 -9.60 1.40 -7.83
C PRO A 132 -8.35 0.74 -7.22
N ASP A 133 -7.56 0.06 -8.05
CA ASP A 133 -6.24 -0.44 -7.66
C ASP A 133 -5.30 0.76 -7.41
N GLY A 134 -4.69 0.82 -6.23
CA GLY A 134 -3.95 2.00 -5.74
C GLY A 134 -4.65 2.75 -4.60
N LEU A 135 -5.87 2.30 -4.21
CA LEU A 135 -6.55 2.74 -2.98
C LEU A 135 -6.58 1.62 -1.93
N ASP A 136 -5.69 0.67 -2.03
CA ASP A 136 -5.60 -0.48 -1.15
C ASP A 136 -5.26 -0.04 0.27
N THR A 137 -6.13 -0.38 1.19
CA THR A 137 -6.00 -0.04 2.61
C THR A 137 -6.27 -1.28 3.44
N GLU A 138 -5.37 -1.56 4.36
CA GLU A 138 -5.46 -2.70 5.26
C GLU A 138 -5.27 -2.22 6.69
N VAL A 139 -6.15 -2.63 7.59
CA VAL A 139 -6.09 -2.26 9.01
C VAL A 139 -6.18 -3.51 9.88
N PHE A 140 -5.24 -3.68 10.80
CA PHE A 140 -5.15 -4.87 11.64
C PHE A 140 -4.52 -4.56 13.01
N THR A 141 -4.68 -5.50 13.96
CA THR A 141 -4.07 -5.40 15.29
C THR A 141 -2.63 -5.87 15.28
N PHE A 142 -1.81 -5.37 16.23
CA PHE A 142 -0.46 -5.88 16.46
C PHE A 142 -0.47 -7.38 16.79
N ASN A 143 -1.46 -7.85 17.55
CA ASN A 143 -1.57 -9.26 17.95
C ASN A 143 -1.59 -10.21 16.73
N ILE A 144 -2.43 -9.93 15.72
CA ILE A 144 -2.45 -10.82 14.54
C ILE A 144 -1.22 -10.66 13.66
N LEU A 145 -0.59 -9.48 13.63
CA LEU A 145 0.71 -9.28 12.96
C LEU A 145 1.79 -10.15 13.62
N GLU A 146 1.83 -10.19 14.95
CA GLU A 146 2.76 -11.05 15.69
C GLU A 146 2.49 -12.53 15.44
N GLN A 147 1.22 -12.95 15.37
CA GLN A 147 0.86 -14.32 15.02
C GLN A 147 1.34 -14.67 13.59
N ALA A 148 1.15 -13.80 12.61
CA ALA A 148 1.68 -14.01 11.26
C ALA A 148 3.21 -14.10 11.27
N TRP A 149 3.88 -13.19 11.96
CA TRP A 149 5.35 -13.18 12.06
C TRP A 149 5.91 -14.48 12.63
N LYS A 150 5.27 -15.05 13.69
CA LYS A 150 5.65 -16.32 14.31
C LYS A 150 5.38 -17.53 13.42
N ASN A 151 4.33 -17.52 12.60
CA ASN A 151 3.81 -18.72 11.94
C ASN A 151 3.91 -18.74 10.42
N ALA A 152 4.13 -17.61 9.74
CA ALA A 152 4.25 -17.55 8.29
C ALA A 152 5.48 -18.33 7.78
N LYS A 153 5.24 -19.28 6.87
CA LYS A 153 6.27 -20.17 6.33
C LYS A 153 6.56 -19.88 4.85
N LEU A 154 5.54 -19.47 4.10
CA LEU A 154 5.62 -19.28 2.67
C LEU A 154 6.34 -17.97 2.30
N PRO A 155 7.15 -17.95 1.22
CA PRO A 155 7.74 -16.71 0.69
C PRO A 155 6.71 -15.62 0.43
N SER A 156 5.55 -15.96 -0.16
CA SER A 156 4.46 -15.03 -0.41
C SER A 156 3.89 -14.39 0.86
N GLU A 157 3.75 -15.14 1.95
CA GLU A 157 3.28 -14.62 3.23
C GLU A 157 4.27 -13.63 3.84
N LYS A 158 5.59 -13.86 3.66
CA LYS A 158 6.65 -12.98 4.13
C LYS A 158 6.75 -11.69 3.29
N GLU A 159 6.43 -11.75 1.99
CA GLU A 159 6.42 -10.58 1.11
C GLU A 159 5.13 -9.76 1.25
N HIS A 160 3.97 -10.41 1.32
CA HIS A 160 2.66 -9.74 1.31
C HIS A 160 2.03 -9.52 2.69
N VAL A 161 2.81 -9.60 3.77
CA VAL A 161 2.46 -9.25 5.17
C VAL A 161 1.13 -9.84 5.66
N THR A 162 0.01 -9.49 5.02
CA THR A 162 -1.36 -9.84 5.40
C THR A 162 -1.89 -11.10 4.71
N LEU A 163 -1.09 -11.70 3.79
CA LEU A 163 -1.51 -12.92 3.09
C LEU A 163 -1.72 -14.09 4.07
N TYR A 164 -0.91 -14.15 5.13
CA TYR A 164 -1.11 -15.14 6.20
C TYR A 164 -2.52 -15.04 6.81
N PHE A 165 -3.06 -13.85 7.03
CA PHE A 165 -4.44 -13.69 7.55
C PHE A 165 -5.47 -14.24 6.57
N ARG A 166 -5.30 -13.92 5.27
CA ARG A 166 -6.21 -14.34 4.21
C ARG A 166 -6.17 -15.84 3.95
N ASN A 167 -4.99 -16.48 4.15
CA ASN A 167 -4.82 -17.93 4.04
C ASN A 167 -5.39 -18.69 5.26
N ASN A 168 -5.62 -17.99 6.39
CA ASN A 168 -6.09 -18.59 7.64
C ASN A 168 -7.37 -17.87 8.13
N LYS A 169 -8.35 -17.70 7.23
CA LYS A 169 -9.58 -16.92 7.47
C LYS A 169 -10.37 -17.43 8.69
N GLU A 170 -10.28 -18.70 8.99
CA GLU A 170 -10.95 -19.34 10.13
C GLU A 170 -10.38 -18.91 11.50
N LYS A 171 -9.17 -18.36 11.53
CA LYS A 171 -8.50 -17.94 12.77
C LYS A 171 -8.75 -16.47 13.11
N PHE A 172 -9.24 -15.67 12.14
CA PHE A 172 -9.32 -14.22 12.27
C PHE A 172 -10.69 -13.68 11.83
N ARG A 173 -11.19 -12.69 12.55
CA ARG A 173 -12.41 -11.96 12.16
C ARG A 173 -12.06 -10.95 11.09
N ILE A 174 -12.27 -11.32 9.82
CA ILE A 174 -11.92 -10.53 8.66
C ILE A 174 -13.13 -9.82 8.08
N ARG A 175 -12.96 -8.57 7.65
CA ARG A 175 -13.96 -7.80 6.91
C ARG A 175 -13.37 -7.21 5.65
N ASN A 176 -13.96 -7.53 4.50
CA ASN A 176 -13.74 -6.78 3.26
C ASN A 176 -14.76 -5.63 3.15
N VAL A 177 -14.28 -4.43 2.87
CA VAL A 177 -15.10 -3.23 2.63
C VAL A 177 -15.27 -3.07 1.12
N ILE A 178 -16.51 -3.00 0.69
CA ILE A 178 -16.85 -2.82 -0.72
C ILE A 178 -17.29 -1.39 -1.00
N ASN A 179 -16.92 -0.87 -2.17
CA ASN A 179 -17.42 0.40 -2.67
C ASN A 179 -18.85 0.23 -3.20
N LYS A 180 -19.68 1.26 -3.07
CA LYS A 180 -21.06 1.24 -3.57
C LYS A 180 -21.15 0.96 -5.07
N LYS A 181 -20.23 1.51 -5.86
CA LYS A 181 -20.07 1.27 -7.29
C LYS A 181 -18.76 0.51 -7.52
N ASN A 182 -18.81 -0.56 -8.31
CA ASN A 182 -17.59 -1.27 -8.68
C ASN A 182 -16.72 -0.40 -9.59
N MET A 183 -15.54 -0.04 -9.11
CA MET A 183 -14.52 0.79 -9.75
C MET A 183 -13.22 0.02 -9.96
N SER A 184 -13.23 -1.30 -9.87
CA SER A 184 -12.05 -2.16 -9.95
C SER A 184 -11.35 -2.16 -11.33
N SER A 185 -11.99 -1.60 -12.34
CA SER A 185 -11.39 -1.39 -13.66
C SER A 185 -10.37 -0.24 -13.70
N HIS A 186 -10.38 0.64 -12.69
CA HIS A 186 -9.42 1.73 -12.57
C HIS A 186 -8.15 1.25 -11.87
N ARG A 187 -6.99 1.71 -12.38
CA ARG A 187 -5.67 1.36 -11.84
C ARG A 187 -4.86 2.63 -11.64
N TRP A 188 -4.54 2.94 -10.36
CA TRP A 188 -3.81 4.14 -9.92
C TRP A 188 -2.56 3.79 -9.10
N THR A 189 -2.15 2.52 -9.11
CA THR A 189 -0.88 2.06 -8.55
C THR A 189 0.26 2.29 -9.53
N LEU A 190 1.48 2.47 -9.03
CA LEU A 190 2.68 2.80 -9.82
C LEU A 190 3.57 1.57 -9.98
N ASP A 191 3.47 0.87 -11.11
CA ASP A 191 4.27 -0.32 -11.38
C ASP A 191 4.95 -0.31 -12.76
N TYR A 192 4.38 0.39 -13.73
CA TYR A 192 4.83 0.47 -15.11
C TYR A 192 4.99 1.94 -15.53
N GLN A 193 5.63 2.16 -16.69
CA GLN A 193 5.83 3.52 -17.20
C GLN A 193 4.48 4.20 -17.47
N GLU A 194 3.52 3.46 -18.02
CA GLU A 194 2.19 4.00 -18.33
C GLU A 194 1.40 4.36 -17.04
N ASP A 195 1.64 3.64 -15.93
CA ASP A 195 1.09 4.05 -14.63
C ASP A 195 1.67 5.42 -14.21
N LEU A 196 2.99 5.62 -14.41
CA LEU A 196 3.65 6.88 -14.12
C LEU A 196 3.07 8.02 -14.96
N ASP A 197 2.86 7.78 -16.25
CA ASP A 197 2.32 8.77 -17.17
C ASP A 197 0.87 9.12 -16.83
N LEU A 198 0.04 8.12 -16.49
CA LEU A 198 -1.32 8.36 -15.98
C LEU A 198 -1.31 9.22 -14.71
N ILE A 199 -0.49 8.84 -13.72
CA ILE A 199 -0.45 9.52 -12.41
C ILE A 199 0.05 10.95 -12.57
N ARG A 200 1.04 11.21 -13.43
CA ARG A 200 1.51 12.56 -13.77
C ARG A 200 0.41 13.41 -14.38
N ASN A 201 -0.37 12.86 -15.30
CA ASN A 201 -1.51 13.56 -15.89
C ASN A 201 -2.53 13.93 -14.80
N ILE A 202 -2.89 13.00 -13.91
CA ILE A 202 -3.82 13.26 -12.80
C ILE A 202 -3.28 14.38 -11.90
N VAL A 203 -2.00 14.29 -11.50
CA VAL A 203 -1.35 15.28 -10.61
C VAL A 203 -1.28 16.65 -11.25
N SER A 204 -1.05 16.74 -12.58
CA SER A 204 -0.97 17.99 -13.32
C SER A 204 -2.33 18.66 -13.51
N GLU A 205 -3.39 17.88 -13.68
CA GLU A 205 -4.75 18.39 -13.91
C GLU A 205 -5.46 18.78 -12.62
N ILE A 206 -5.38 17.92 -11.58
CA ILE A 206 -6.04 18.18 -10.30
C ILE A 206 -5.11 19.03 -9.42
N LYS A 207 -5.46 20.28 -9.16
CA LYS A 207 -4.64 21.21 -8.33
C LYS A 207 -4.98 21.11 -6.84
N ASN A 208 -6.20 20.71 -6.49
CA ASN A 208 -6.61 20.55 -5.10
C ASN A 208 -5.84 19.42 -4.41
N ARG A 209 -5.55 19.61 -3.13
CA ARG A 209 -4.90 18.60 -2.26
C ARG A 209 -5.68 18.45 -0.96
N PRO A 210 -5.86 17.23 -0.45
CA PRO A 210 -5.49 15.97 -1.10
C PRO A 210 -6.30 15.68 -2.37
N ILE A 211 -5.73 14.90 -3.31
CA ILE A 211 -6.46 14.36 -4.47
C ILE A 211 -7.37 13.23 -3.95
N LEU A 212 -8.66 13.34 -4.20
CA LEU A 212 -9.64 12.34 -3.77
C LEU A 212 -10.09 11.44 -4.93
N MET A 213 -10.60 10.27 -4.61
CA MET A 213 -11.12 9.33 -5.59
C MET A 213 -12.15 9.97 -6.55
N ASN A 214 -13.06 10.77 -6.00
CA ASN A 214 -14.08 11.43 -6.81
C ASN A 214 -13.49 12.47 -7.76
N ASP A 215 -12.45 13.21 -7.36
CA ASP A 215 -11.78 14.19 -8.21
C ASP A 215 -11.19 13.51 -9.46
N ILE A 216 -10.60 12.32 -9.28
CA ILE A 216 -10.03 11.53 -10.39
C ILE A 216 -11.14 11.00 -11.30
N ILE A 217 -12.24 10.52 -10.73
CA ILE A 217 -13.37 10.02 -11.51
C ILE A 217 -14.01 11.15 -12.33
N ASP A 218 -14.13 12.35 -11.76
CA ASP A 218 -14.68 13.49 -12.47
C ASP A 218 -13.73 13.96 -13.60
N LEU A 219 -12.41 13.98 -13.34
CA LEU A 219 -11.40 14.23 -14.38
C LEU A 219 -11.54 13.24 -15.56
N PHE A 220 -11.76 11.94 -15.29
CA PHE A 220 -11.90 10.95 -16.37
C PHE A 220 -13.20 11.09 -17.17
N LYS A 221 -14.26 11.67 -16.60
CA LYS A 221 -15.47 12.04 -17.33
C LYS A 221 -15.21 13.21 -18.30
N GLU A 222 -14.42 14.18 -17.84
CA GLU A 222 -14.06 15.36 -18.64
C GLU A 222 -13.00 15.03 -19.70
N LYS A 223 -12.01 14.17 -19.35
CA LYS A 223 -10.87 13.79 -20.17
C LYS A 223 -10.70 12.27 -20.27
N PRO A 224 -11.57 11.55 -21.00
CA PRO A 224 -11.57 10.08 -21.05
C PRO A 224 -10.26 9.48 -21.58
N ASN A 225 -9.51 10.20 -22.41
CA ASN A 225 -8.22 9.76 -22.93
C ASN A 225 -7.18 9.52 -21.82
N ILE A 226 -7.27 10.20 -20.70
CA ILE A 226 -6.36 9.97 -19.55
C ILE A 226 -6.59 8.58 -18.96
N PHE A 227 -7.84 8.14 -18.84
CA PHE A 227 -8.18 6.81 -18.33
C PHE A 227 -7.60 5.67 -19.19
N GLU A 228 -7.45 5.86 -20.49
CA GLU A 228 -6.99 4.83 -21.42
C GLU A 228 -5.48 4.54 -21.33
N ILE A 229 -4.66 5.43 -20.69
CA ILE A 229 -3.19 5.39 -20.72
C ILE A 229 -2.64 4.02 -20.22
N ASN A 230 -3.20 3.46 -19.14
CA ASN A 230 -2.70 2.24 -18.55
C ASN A 230 -3.71 1.07 -18.53
N LYS A 231 -4.80 1.18 -19.26
CA LYS A 231 -5.94 0.23 -19.26
C LYS A 231 -5.54 -1.23 -19.57
N LYS A 232 -4.41 -1.44 -20.26
CA LYS A 232 -3.91 -2.78 -20.63
C LYS A 232 -3.42 -3.61 -19.43
N TYR A 233 -3.14 -2.98 -18.28
CA TYR A 233 -2.59 -3.68 -17.12
C TYR A 233 -3.69 -4.12 -16.15
N LEU A 234 -3.58 -5.37 -15.70
CA LEU A 234 -4.50 -5.95 -14.71
C LEU A 234 -3.97 -5.77 -13.29
N ALA A 235 -4.88 -5.82 -12.31
CA ALA A 235 -4.52 -5.82 -10.90
C ALA A 235 -3.86 -7.15 -10.46
N ASN A 236 -3.11 -7.12 -9.34
CA ASN A 236 -2.56 -8.30 -8.64
C ASN A 236 -1.42 -9.08 -9.32
N ASP A 237 -0.69 -8.53 -10.30
CA ASP A 237 0.45 -9.21 -10.94
C ASP A 237 1.57 -9.59 -9.93
N GLY A 238 1.79 -8.78 -8.90
CA GLY A 238 2.78 -9.06 -7.86
C GLY A 238 2.45 -10.33 -7.06
N LEU A 239 1.21 -10.48 -6.65
CA LEU A 239 0.75 -11.66 -5.89
C LEU A 239 0.86 -12.95 -6.72
N LYS A 240 0.49 -12.94 -7.99
CA LYS A 240 0.61 -14.11 -8.87
C LYS A 240 2.04 -14.65 -8.92
N ARG A 241 3.03 -13.76 -9.07
CA ARG A 241 4.46 -14.15 -9.08
C ARG A 241 4.91 -14.75 -7.75
N SER A 242 4.46 -14.20 -6.63
CA SER A 242 4.82 -14.73 -5.31
C SER A 242 4.21 -16.11 -5.05
N LEU A 243 2.99 -16.38 -5.54
CA LEU A 243 2.38 -17.70 -5.46
C LEU A 243 3.10 -18.75 -6.33
N GLU A 244 3.69 -18.35 -7.45
CA GLU A 244 4.57 -19.22 -8.24
C GLU A 244 5.88 -19.57 -7.49
N GLN A 245 6.42 -18.62 -6.72
CA GLN A 245 7.59 -18.87 -5.87
C GLN A 245 7.25 -19.86 -4.75
N ASP A 246 6.05 -19.78 -4.16
CA ASP A 246 5.60 -20.74 -3.16
C ASP A 246 5.57 -22.18 -3.69
N LYS A 247 5.10 -22.39 -4.92
CA LYS A 247 5.11 -23.73 -5.56
C LYS A 247 6.53 -24.29 -5.66
N LYS A 248 7.49 -23.45 -6.09
CA LYS A 248 8.91 -23.86 -6.16
C LYS A 248 9.49 -24.17 -4.78
N PHE A 249 9.15 -23.36 -3.78
CA PHE A 249 9.61 -23.55 -2.40
C PHE A 249 9.10 -24.85 -1.77
N LEU A 250 7.85 -25.21 -2.05
CA LEU A 250 7.26 -26.46 -1.56
C LEU A 250 7.86 -27.68 -2.25
N ASN A 251 8.08 -27.62 -3.57
CA ASN A 251 8.69 -28.71 -4.32
C ASN A 251 10.14 -29.01 -3.91
N ASN A 252 10.90 -28.01 -3.47
CA ASN A 252 12.28 -28.18 -3.00
C ASN A 252 12.38 -28.73 -1.56
N LYS A 253 11.26 -28.95 -0.87
CA LYS A 253 11.20 -29.52 0.49
C LYS A 253 10.77 -30.99 0.51
N ILE A 254 10.43 -31.53 -0.64
CA ILE A 254 10.16 -32.96 -0.87
C ILE A 254 11.43 -33.63 -1.40
#